data_6e3969b49a9724fc8f9ff07f1c0290df
#
_entry.id   6e3969b49a9724fc8f9ff07f1c0290df
#
_cell.length_a   1.000
_cell.length_b   1.000
_cell.length_c   1.000
_cell.angle_alpha   90.00
_cell.angle_beta   90.00
_cell.angle_gamma   90.00
#
_symmetry.space_group_name_H-M   'P 1'
#
loop_
_entity.id
_entity.type
_entity.pdbx_description
1 polymer ?
#
loop_
_entity_poly.entity_id
_entity_poly.type
_entity_poly.pdbx_seq_one_letter_code
_entity_poly.pdbx_strand_id
1 'polypeptide(L)'
;MNRRSFLKNSGMATLLQFLPRSLYAARAFRRLRPSDPNWPSPATWKRLNAEVDGNLLPVEFPIDACIKDVDGAVCKDLLANIKNPYFVGDQPGLTQTLGWVDAWFTKPSVYAVAAKDANHVAAAIRFAQENDLRLVVKGGGHSYQGTSNSADSLMVWTRRMHDVSLHDAFVPQGCEGKVAAQRAVSCGSGAIWMHAYDAVTTKAGAYVQGGGCTTVGVAGLVQSGGFGSFSKHYGTAAAGLLEAEVVTADGKIRTANACANPDLYWALKGGGGGTYGAVTRVTLRVRELAEFAGGANFKIKAASDDAYRQLIRRFVGFYRDSLFNEHWGEQAHIRPDNVLEMSMVHWGLTTEESRKVWKPFLDWVAASPGQYTLEPGMVLGSMPMRHWWDVDWRNEHHHHVFNADSRPGSSANNVWWTGDGGQVSWTIHGFESLWLPSSLLQDDSQERLANALFAGSRHDWIELHFNKGLGGAPHEAVEAARDTATNPAVLDAFALVIIAEGEGGYPGVRGHEPDAAAARKNRELVRLAMNELRAVAPAGGAYVSESNYFEQDWQHAYWGANFERLAAVKKKYDPAGLFFVHNGVGSSEWSPDGFTKL
;
A
#
# COMPACT_ATOMS: atom_id res chain seq x y z
N MET A 1 -10.09 -58.50 -45.42
CA MET A 1 -10.18 -58.67 -46.91
C MET A 1 -10.39 -57.28 -47.51
N ASN A 2 -9.35 -56.73 -48.04
CA ASN A 2 -9.10 -56.34 -49.44
C ASN A 2 -10.09 -55.34 -50.01
N ARG A 3 -9.69 -54.09 -50.12
CA ARG A 3 -8.92 -53.46 -51.24
C ARG A 3 -9.71 -53.18 -52.50
N ARG A 4 -9.72 -51.90 -52.84
CA ARG A 4 -9.55 -51.31 -54.19
C ARG A 4 -10.73 -51.16 -55.13
N SER A 5 -10.82 -49.89 -55.50
CA SER A 5 -11.06 -49.34 -56.87
C SER A 5 -12.49 -49.21 -57.35
N PHE A 6 -12.92 -48.01 -57.68
CA PHE A 6 -12.92 -47.55 -59.08
C PHE A 6 -13.05 -46.04 -59.18
N LEU A 7 -12.11 -45.45 -59.86
CA LEU A 7 -12.17 -44.15 -60.50
C LEU A 7 -13.06 -44.22 -61.74
N LYS A 8 -13.89 -43.23 -62.00
CA LYS A 8 -13.81 -42.43 -63.27
C LYS A 8 -14.99 -41.49 -63.46
N ASN A 9 -14.61 -40.27 -63.75
CA ASN A 9 -15.20 -39.33 -64.72
C ASN A 9 -16.53 -38.65 -64.41
N SER A 10 -16.55 -37.38 -64.09
CA SER A 10 -16.82 -36.34 -65.10
C SER A 10 -16.63 -34.97 -64.49
N GLY A 11 -15.91 -34.12 -65.16
CA GLY A 11 -15.49 -32.80 -64.77
C GLY A 11 -16.62 -31.79 -64.76
N MET A 12 -16.50 -30.87 -63.81
CA MET A 12 -16.93 -29.50 -63.93
C MET A 12 -15.94 -28.62 -63.15
N ALA A 13 -15.15 -27.89 -63.88
CA ALA A 13 -14.22 -26.93 -63.33
C ALA A 13 -15.00 -25.76 -62.75
N THR A 14 -15.04 -25.68 -61.42
CA THR A 14 -15.41 -24.44 -60.72
C THR A 14 -14.11 -23.82 -60.24
N LEU A 15 -13.64 -22.77 -60.90
CA LEU A 15 -12.59 -21.87 -60.42
C LEU A 15 -13.07 -21.23 -59.12
N LEU A 16 -12.72 -21.80 -58.00
CA LEU A 16 -12.68 -21.09 -56.73
C LEU A 16 -11.45 -20.19 -56.76
N GLN A 17 -11.68 -18.89 -57.00
CA GLN A 17 -10.71 -17.84 -56.79
C GLN A 17 -10.24 -17.93 -55.34
N PHE A 18 -9.03 -18.42 -55.13
CA PHE A 18 -8.26 -18.19 -53.94
C PHE A 18 -7.89 -16.70 -53.89
N LEU A 19 -8.78 -15.88 -53.33
CA LEU A 19 -8.38 -14.59 -52.79
C LEU A 19 -7.45 -14.88 -51.61
N PRO A 20 -6.21 -14.36 -51.58
CA PRO A 20 -5.42 -14.38 -50.39
C PRO A 20 -6.19 -13.57 -49.37
N ARG A 21 -6.78 -14.23 -48.35
CA ARG A 21 -7.11 -13.57 -47.12
C ARG A 21 -5.78 -13.03 -46.57
N SER A 22 -5.48 -11.77 -46.91
CA SER A 22 -4.52 -11.00 -46.17
C SER A 22 -4.96 -11.07 -44.73
N LEU A 23 -4.28 -11.89 -43.95
CA LEU A 23 -4.27 -11.81 -42.48
C LEU A 23 -3.70 -10.42 -42.16
N TYR A 24 -4.56 -9.40 -42.19
CA TYR A 24 -4.33 -8.24 -41.36
C TYR A 24 -4.43 -8.77 -39.92
N ALA A 25 -3.32 -9.26 -39.38
CA ALA A 25 -3.14 -9.33 -37.96
C ALA A 25 -3.45 -7.91 -37.50
N ALA A 26 -4.57 -7.73 -36.81
CA ALA A 26 -4.91 -6.45 -36.21
C ALA A 26 -3.67 -6.04 -35.43
N ARG A 27 -3.04 -4.92 -35.83
CA ARG A 27 -1.82 -4.47 -35.17
C ARG A 27 -2.19 -4.23 -33.71
N ALA A 28 -1.56 -4.96 -32.79
CA ALA A 28 -1.83 -4.84 -31.37
C ALA A 28 -1.77 -3.36 -30.97
N PHE A 29 -2.77 -2.87 -30.24
CA PHE A 29 -2.80 -1.49 -29.77
C PHE A 29 -1.54 -1.22 -28.93
N ARG A 30 -0.84 -0.12 -29.23
CA ARG A 30 0.36 0.29 -28.52
C ARG A 30 0.29 1.78 -28.16
N ARG A 31 0.55 2.07 -26.91
CA ARG A 31 0.70 3.45 -26.43
C ARG A 31 1.97 4.07 -26.99
N LEU A 32 1.91 5.37 -27.26
CA LEU A 32 3.03 6.13 -27.81
C LEU A 32 4.14 6.37 -26.77
N ARG A 33 5.36 6.43 -27.27
CA ARG A 33 6.57 6.84 -26.55
C ARG A 33 7.13 8.11 -27.18
N PRO A 34 7.97 8.89 -26.48
CA PRO A 34 8.60 10.11 -27.01
C PRO A 34 9.35 9.90 -28.34
N SER A 35 9.85 8.70 -28.60
CA SER A 35 10.54 8.34 -29.85
C SER A 35 9.59 8.03 -31.03
N ASP A 36 8.29 7.91 -30.80
CA ASP A 36 7.33 7.59 -31.85
C ASP A 36 6.99 8.82 -32.70
N PRO A 37 6.84 8.68 -34.03
CA PRO A 37 6.56 9.81 -34.95
C PRO A 37 5.25 10.55 -34.60
N ASN A 38 4.29 9.85 -34.03
CA ASN A 38 2.99 10.40 -33.65
C ASN A 38 2.94 10.93 -32.21
N TRP A 39 4.08 11.01 -31.51
CA TRP A 39 4.14 11.65 -30.19
C TRP A 39 3.59 13.07 -30.26
N PRO A 40 2.79 13.51 -29.27
CA PRO A 40 2.17 14.83 -29.31
C PRO A 40 3.18 15.96 -29.55
N SER A 41 2.84 16.84 -30.48
CA SER A 41 3.69 17.98 -30.82
C SER A 41 3.78 19.00 -29.67
N PRO A 42 4.79 19.89 -29.66
CA PRO A 42 4.86 20.98 -28.68
C PRO A 42 3.59 21.84 -28.64
N ALA A 43 2.92 22.05 -29.78
CA ALA A 43 1.66 22.77 -29.85
C ALA A 43 0.51 22.01 -29.14
N THR A 44 0.49 20.68 -29.25
CA THR A 44 -0.47 19.80 -28.59
C THR A 44 -0.27 19.86 -27.06
N TRP A 45 0.96 19.79 -26.57
CA TRP A 45 1.29 19.95 -25.16
C TRP A 45 0.95 21.36 -24.62
N LYS A 46 1.16 22.41 -25.43
CA LYS A 46 0.78 23.78 -25.07
C LYS A 46 -0.74 23.92 -24.89
N ARG A 47 -1.55 23.19 -25.68
CA ARG A 47 -3.01 23.15 -25.50
C ARG A 47 -3.36 22.54 -24.14
N LEU A 48 -2.80 21.37 -23.78
CA LEU A 48 -3.01 20.79 -22.45
C LEU A 48 -2.58 21.76 -21.34
N ASN A 49 -1.43 22.42 -21.50
CA ASN A 49 -0.97 23.40 -20.49
C ASN A 49 -1.95 24.55 -20.28
N ALA A 50 -2.60 25.00 -21.34
CA ALA A 50 -3.65 26.01 -21.22
C ALA A 50 -4.92 25.47 -20.53
N GLU A 51 -5.31 24.20 -20.82
CA GLU A 51 -6.47 23.55 -20.20
C GLU A 51 -6.28 23.27 -18.69
N VAL A 52 -5.02 23.22 -18.22
CA VAL A 52 -4.67 23.02 -16.81
C VAL A 52 -4.07 24.28 -16.16
N ASP A 53 -4.42 25.47 -16.66
CA ASP A 53 -4.02 26.78 -16.10
C ASP A 53 -2.51 26.94 -15.88
N GLY A 54 -1.70 26.44 -16.81
CA GLY A 54 -0.23 26.49 -16.72
C GLY A 54 0.39 25.48 -15.74
N ASN A 55 -0.38 24.48 -15.28
CA ASN A 55 0.12 23.49 -14.32
C ASN A 55 0.67 22.20 -14.97
N LEU A 56 1.04 22.22 -16.24
CA LEU A 56 1.80 21.16 -16.90
C LEU A 56 3.30 21.39 -16.69
N LEU A 57 3.96 20.48 -15.99
CA LEU A 57 5.37 20.58 -15.64
C LEU A 57 6.16 19.54 -16.45
N PRO A 58 7.28 19.90 -17.13
CA PRO A 58 8.25 18.91 -17.52
C PRO A 58 8.83 18.27 -16.26
N VAL A 59 9.00 16.95 -16.27
CA VAL A 59 9.48 16.24 -15.08
C VAL A 59 10.99 16.07 -15.19
N GLU A 60 11.71 16.75 -14.31
CA GLU A 60 13.14 16.49 -14.10
C GLU A 60 13.32 15.27 -13.21
N PHE A 61 14.37 14.51 -13.46
CA PHE A 61 14.74 13.38 -12.63
C PHE A 61 15.96 13.74 -11.78
N PRO A 62 15.80 14.07 -10.49
CA PRO A 62 16.90 14.58 -9.67
C PRO A 62 18.09 13.61 -9.60
N ILE A 63 17.88 12.31 -9.71
CA ILE A 63 18.93 11.27 -9.68
C ILE A 63 19.89 11.38 -10.88
N ASP A 64 19.45 11.93 -12.03
CA ASP A 64 20.33 12.15 -13.18
C ASP A 64 21.52 13.06 -12.88
N ALA A 65 21.38 13.98 -11.94
CA ALA A 65 22.48 14.82 -11.48
C ALA A 65 23.56 13.97 -10.78
N CYS A 66 23.16 12.98 -9.98
CA CYS A 66 24.08 12.06 -9.30
C CYS A 66 24.73 11.06 -10.28
N ILE A 67 23.98 10.60 -11.29
CA ILE A 67 24.53 9.72 -12.33
C ILE A 67 25.64 10.46 -13.11
N LYS A 68 25.47 11.76 -13.37
CA LYS A 68 26.43 12.59 -14.08
C LYS A 68 27.64 12.97 -13.23
N ASP A 69 27.41 13.41 -11.99
CA ASP A 69 28.44 13.86 -11.08
C ASP A 69 28.00 13.63 -9.62
N VAL A 70 28.44 12.53 -9.04
CA VAL A 70 28.10 12.15 -7.65
C VAL A 70 28.74 13.11 -6.63
N ASP A 71 29.85 13.72 -6.98
CA ASP A 71 30.56 14.66 -6.11
C ASP A 71 30.09 16.12 -6.27
N GLY A 72 29.21 16.36 -7.24
CA GLY A 72 28.63 17.68 -7.54
C GLY A 72 27.69 18.19 -6.45
N ALA A 73 27.55 19.51 -6.35
CA ALA A 73 26.73 20.15 -5.31
C ALA A 73 25.25 19.71 -5.37
N VAL A 74 24.68 19.54 -6.58
CA VAL A 74 23.28 19.14 -6.76
C VAL A 74 23.06 17.71 -6.26
N CYS A 75 24.00 16.78 -6.53
CA CYS A 75 23.90 15.43 -6.01
C CYS A 75 24.05 15.37 -4.49
N LYS A 76 24.99 16.12 -3.94
CA LYS A 76 25.16 16.19 -2.47
C LYS A 76 23.92 16.71 -1.78
N ASP A 77 23.27 17.73 -2.33
CA ASP A 77 22.00 18.24 -1.80
C ASP A 77 20.88 17.19 -1.90
N LEU A 78 20.76 16.51 -3.05
CA LEU A 78 19.81 15.41 -3.21
C LEU A 78 20.04 14.32 -2.17
N LEU A 79 21.27 13.82 -2.02
CA LEU A 79 21.59 12.74 -1.09
C LEU A 79 21.37 13.14 0.38
N ALA A 80 21.57 14.40 0.73
CA ALA A 80 21.27 14.93 2.06
C ALA A 80 19.77 14.93 2.39
N ASN A 81 18.92 15.11 1.36
CA ASN A 81 17.47 15.26 1.52
C ASN A 81 16.67 14.00 1.14
N ILE A 82 17.27 13.02 0.44
CA ILE A 82 16.54 11.89 -0.15
C ILE A 82 15.89 10.97 0.91
N LYS A 83 16.33 11.00 2.16
CA LYS A 83 15.72 10.30 3.29
C LYS A 83 14.61 11.10 3.97
N ASN A 84 14.28 12.28 3.46
CA ASN A 84 13.16 13.08 3.92
C ASN A 84 11.92 12.79 3.05
N PRO A 85 10.86 12.16 3.58
CA PRO A 85 9.69 11.77 2.80
C PRO A 85 8.88 12.96 2.26
N TYR A 86 8.97 14.13 2.90
CA TYR A 86 8.35 15.36 2.39
C TYR A 86 9.12 15.90 1.18
N PHE A 87 10.46 15.91 1.25
CA PHE A 87 11.28 16.29 0.10
C PHE A 87 10.96 15.40 -1.12
N VAL A 88 10.96 14.08 -0.92
CA VAL A 88 10.64 13.10 -1.97
C VAL A 88 9.22 13.30 -2.49
N GLY A 89 8.23 13.50 -1.59
CA GLY A 89 6.83 13.70 -1.95
C GLY A 89 6.57 14.98 -2.75
N ASP A 90 7.39 16.01 -2.56
CA ASP A 90 7.30 17.30 -3.26
C ASP A 90 7.98 17.30 -4.64
N GLN A 91 8.64 16.20 -5.02
CA GLN A 91 9.30 16.02 -6.32
C GLN A 91 8.47 15.12 -7.24
N PRO A 92 7.97 15.58 -8.38
CA PRO A 92 7.22 14.72 -9.30
C PRO A 92 8.06 13.58 -9.84
N GLY A 93 9.39 13.75 -9.99
CA GLY A 93 10.32 12.74 -10.49
C GLY A 93 10.69 11.63 -9.49
N LEU A 94 10.48 11.82 -8.17
CA LEU A 94 10.86 10.87 -7.14
C LEU A 94 9.66 10.08 -6.59
N THR A 95 9.95 8.93 -5.96
CA THR A 95 9.00 8.07 -5.24
C THR A 95 9.61 7.65 -3.91
N GLN A 96 8.79 7.34 -2.91
CA GLN A 96 9.24 6.90 -1.58
C GLN A 96 10.08 5.62 -1.65
N THR A 97 9.73 4.69 -2.53
CA THR A 97 10.55 3.54 -2.92
C THR A 97 11.25 3.87 -4.24
N LEU A 98 12.58 3.70 -4.30
CA LEU A 98 13.35 4.00 -5.51
C LEU A 98 13.33 2.85 -6.52
N GLY A 99 13.15 1.62 -6.05
CA GLY A 99 13.10 0.47 -6.92
C GLY A 99 12.92 -0.86 -6.20
N TRP A 100 12.90 -1.90 -7.02
CA TRP A 100 12.90 -3.30 -6.61
C TRP A 100 13.84 -4.07 -7.53
N VAL A 101 14.87 -4.68 -6.99
CA VAL A 101 15.90 -5.36 -7.80
C VAL A 101 15.28 -6.44 -8.70
N ASP A 102 15.69 -6.46 -9.95
CA ASP A 102 15.17 -7.31 -11.03
C ASP A 102 13.70 -7.05 -11.43
N ALA A 103 13.03 -6.05 -10.84
CA ALA A 103 11.63 -5.72 -11.13
C ALA A 103 11.49 -4.33 -11.79
N TRP A 104 11.78 -3.28 -11.07
CA TRP A 104 11.65 -1.91 -11.55
C TRP A 104 12.56 -0.95 -10.79
N PHE A 105 12.87 0.18 -11.41
CA PHE A 105 13.43 1.35 -10.76
C PHE A 105 12.63 2.58 -11.15
N THR A 106 12.47 3.53 -10.22
CA THR A 106 11.73 4.75 -10.50
C THR A 106 12.35 5.49 -11.69
N LYS A 107 11.52 5.84 -12.65
CA LYS A 107 11.87 6.68 -13.80
C LYS A 107 10.76 7.70 -14.00
N PRO A 108 11.11 8.97 -14.30
CA PRO A 108 10.14 10.03 -14.37
C PRO A 108 9.20 9.86 -15.57
N SER A 109 7.96 10.32 -15.40
CA SER A 109 7.09 10.66 -16.52
C SER A 109 7.70 11.80 -17.35
N VAL A 110 7.28 11.96 -18.61
CA VAL A 110 7.77 13.08 -19.45
C VAL A 110 7.22 14.41 -18.96
N TYR A 111 5.92 14.42 -18.64
CA TYR A 111 5.22 15.57 -18.08
C TYR A 111 4.35 15.15 -16.89
N ALA A 112 4.14 16.08 -15.97
CA ALA A 112 3.19 15.96 -14.88
C ALA A 112 2.18 17.11 -14.91
N VAL A 113 0.89 16.79 -14.86
CA VAL A 113 -0.14 17.76 -14.54
C VAL A 113 -0.19 17.86 -13.01
N ALA A 114 0.33 18.96 -12.46
CA ALA A 114 0.25 19.27 -11.03
C ALA A 114 -1.17 19.77 -10.72
N ALA A 115 -2.11 18.82 -10.65
CA ALA A 115 -3.53 19.09 -10.55
C ALA A 115 -3.87 19.85 -9.27
N LYS A 116 -4.77 20.85 -9.41
CA LYS A 116 -5.34 21.61 -8.29
C LYS A 116 -6.78 21.22 -8.01
N ASP A 117 -7.46 20.66 -9.00
CA ASP A 117 -8.85 20.23 -8.90
C ASP A 117 -9.15 19.05 -9.87
N ALA A 118 -10.38 18.56 -9.83
CA ALA A 118 -10.84 17.44 -10.64
C ALA A 118 -10.90 17.78 -12.15
N ASN A 119 -11.03 19.07 -12.54
CA ASN A 119 -11.06 19.46 -13.96
C ASN A 119 -9.68 19.32 -14.59
N HIS A 120 -8.59 19.68 -13.87
CA HIS A 120 -7.22 19.44 -14.33
C HIS A 120 -6.95 17.94 -14.51
N VAL A 121 -7.44 17.10 -13.58
CA VAL A 121 -7.36 15.64 -13.69
C VAL A 121 -8.12 15.14 -14.92
N ALA A 122 -9.33 15.64 -15.14
CA ALA A 122 -10.16 15.29 -16.30
C ALA A 122 -9.51 15.70 -17.63
N ALA A 123 -8.90 16.88 -17.70
CA ALA A 123 -8.15 17.33 -18.88
C ALA A 123 -6.96 16.41 -19.19
N ALA A 124 -6.17 16.04 -18.18
CA ALA A 124 -5.06 15.11 -18.32
C ALA A 124 -5.49 13.71 -18.82
N ILE A 125 -6.60 13.19 -18.28
CA ILE A 125 -7.16 11.88 -18.67
C ILE A 125 -7.64 11.91 -20.12
N ARG A 126 -8.42 12.91 -20.52
CA ARG A 126 -8.86 13.07 -21.92
C ARG A 126 -7.67 13.20 -22.86
N PHE A 127 -6.70 14.02 -22.50
CA PHE A 127 -5.49 14.21 -23.29
C PHE A 127 -4.71 12.89 -23.48
N ALA A 128 -4.54 12.11 -22.42
CA ALA A 128 -3.86 10.82 -22.49
C ALA A 128 -4.61 9.83 -23.39
N GLN A 129 -5.95 9.82 -23.31
CA GLN A 129 -6.80 8.97 -24.14
C GLN A 129 -6.76 9.37 -25.62
N GLU A 130 -6.89 10.67 -25.91
CA GLU A 130 -6.88 11.20 -27.28
C GLU A 130 -5.55 11.04 -28.01
N ASN A 131 -4.46 10.91 -27.25
CA ASN A 131 -3.11 10.82 -27.79
C ASN A 131 -2.44 9.45 -27.53
N ASP A 132 -3.21 8.42 -27.15
CA ASP A 132 -2.71 7.05 -26.87
C ASP A 132 -1.52 7.02 -25.90
N LEU A 133 -1.53 7.84 -24.86
CA LEU A 133 -0.42 7.92 -23.90
C LEU A 133 -0.57 6.94 -22.75
N ARG A 134 0.57 6.52 -22.19
CA ARG A 134 0.63 5.90 -20.87
C ARG A 134 0.28 6.94 -19.81
N LEU A 135 -0.69 6.65 -18.96
CA LEU A 135 -1.10 7.52 -17.86
C LEU A 135 -0.66 6.92 -16.52
N VAL A 136 -0.19 7.77 -15.60
CA VAL A 136 0.16 7.41 -14.22
C VAL A 136 -0.51 8.38 -13.26
N VAL A 137 -1.00 7.90 -12.12
CA VAL A 137 -1.57 8.74 -11.07
C VAL A 137 -0.70 8.67 -9.83
N LYS A 138 -0.27 9.83 -9.32
CA LYS A 138 0.58 9.92 -8.13
C LYS A 138 -0.03 10.85 -7.09
N GLY A 139 -0.32 10.29 -5.90
CA GLY A 139 -0.65 11.03 -4.68
C GLY A 139 0.60 11.16 -3.78
N GLY A 140 0.67 10.37 -2.70
CA GLY A 140 1.82 10.32 -1.79
C GLY A 140 3.09 9.65 -2.33
N GLY A 141 2.98 8.82 -3.38
CA GLY A 141 4.15 8.18 -4.01
C GLY A 141 4.75 7.00 -3.24
N HIS A 142 3.99 6.34 -2.37
CA HIS A 142 4.43 5.25 -1.48
C HIS A 142 4.33 3.83 -2.05
N SER A 143 4.02 3.67 -3.34
CA SER A 143 3.82 2.33 -3.92
C SER A 143 5.10 1.50 -3.95
N TYR A 144 5.09 0.33 -3.33
CA TYR A 144 6.17 -0.67 -3.45
C TYR A 144 6.19 -1.36 -4.82
N GLN A 145 5.06 -1.37 -5.53
CA GLN A 145 4.91 -1.95 -6.86
C GLN A 145 5.31 -1.00 -8.02
N GLY A 146 5.90 0.17 -7.72
CA GLY A 146 6.34 1.14 -8.73
C GLY A 146 5.22 1.84 -9.50
N THR A 147 3.99 1.83 -8.97
CA THR A 147 2.81 2.33 -9.71
C THR A 147 2.68 3.84 -9.74
N SER A 148 3.52 4.56 -8.99
CA SER A 148 3.46 6.03 -8.85
C SER A 148 4.30 6.79 -9.87
N ASN A 149 5.13 6.11 -10.66
CA ASN A 149 5.95 6.68 -11.73
C ASN A 149 6.03 5.68 -12.90
N SER A 150 6.21 6.18 -14.12
CA SER A 150 6.50 5.36 -15.30
C SER A 150 7.21 6.22 -16.34
N ALA A 151 8.31 5.72 -16.88
CA ALA A 151 8.94 6.35 -18.04
C ALA A 151 7.95 6.53 -19.20
N ASP A 152 8.21 7.50 -20.07
CA ASP A 152 7.45 7.73 -21.29
C ASP A 152 5.95 7.98 -21.10
N SER A 153 5.53 8.47 -19.93
CA SER A 153 4.12 8.66 -19.56
C SER A 153 3.75 10.12 -19.30
N LEU A 154 2.45 10.39 -19.23
CA LEU A 154 1.87 11.57 -18.60
C LEU A 154 1.46 11.24 -17.16
N MET A 155 1.88 12.06 -16.21
CA MET A 155 1.50 11.91 -14.80
C MET A 155 0.36 12.86 -14.43
N VAL A 156 -0.65 12.32 -13.75
CA VAL A 156 -1.58 13.10 -12.92
C VAL A 156 -1.01 13.16 -11.51
N TRP A 157 -0.48 14.31 -11.12
CA TRP A 157 0.14 14.51 -9.82
C TRP A 157 -0.78 15.32 -8.92
N THR A 158 -1.35 14.68 -7.90
CA THR A 158 -2.40 15.27 -7.06
C THR A 158 -1.86 15.92 -5.78
N ARG A 159 -0.54 16.01 -5.57
CA ARG A 159 0.09 16.54 -4.35
C ARG A 159 -0.47 17.88 -3.89
N ARG A 160 -0.89 18.74 -4.82
CA ARG A 160 -1.47 20.06 -4.54
C ARG A 160 -2.93 20.02 -4.11
N MET A 161 -3.61 18.88 -4.22
CA MET A 161 -5.00 18.67 -3.80
C MET A 161 -5.00 18.08 -2.38
N HIS A 162 -4.57 18.86 -1.37
CA HIS A 162 -4.34 18.35 -0.01
C HIS A 162 -5.24 18.97 1.06
N ASP A 163 -6.32 19.64 0.64
CA ASP A 163 -7.29 20.23 1.56
C ASP A 163 -7.93 19.16 2.44
N VAL A 164 -8.14 19.51 3.72
CA VAL A 164 -8.84 18.68 4.70
C VAL A 164 -9.98 19.49 5.28
N SER A 165 -11.20 18.96 5.21
CA SER A 165 -12.43 19.62 5.68
C SER A 165 -13.25 18.70 6.57
N LEU A 166 -13.53 19.13 7.79
CA LEU A 166 -14.41 18.44 8.74
C LEU A 166 -15.87 18.78 8.48
N HIS A 167 -16.75 17.80 8.69
CA HIS A 167 -18.19 17.90 8.57
C HIS A 167 -18.84 17.33 9.84
N ASP A 168 -19.67 18.12 10.52
CA ASP A 168 -20.38 17.64 11.72
C ASP A 168 -21.59 16.76 11.36
N ALA A 169 -22.18 16.95 10.17
CA ALA A 169 -23.38 16.24 9.73
C ALA A 169 -23.33 15.97 8.21
N PHE A 170 -22.44 15.06 7.79
CA PHE A 170 -22.27 14.68 6.40
C PHE A 170 -23.31 13.64 5.97
N VAL A 171 -23.95 13.87 4.84
CA VAL A 171 -24.78 12.90 4.12
C VAL A 171 -24.18 12.73 2.73
N PRO A 172 -23.86 11.51 2.27
CA PRO A 172 -23.36 11.27 0.92
C PRO A 172 -24.36 11.74 -0.14
N GLN A 173 -23.87 12.29 -1.23
CA GLN A 173 -24.68 12.86 -2.31
C GLN A 173 -25.72 11.85 -2.86
N GLY A 174 -27.00 12.23 -2.90
CA GLY A 174 -28.08 11.36 -3.36
C GLY A 174 -28.54 10.31 -2.35
N CYS A 175 -28.02 10.36 -1.13
CA CYS A 175 -28.43 9.51 0.00
C CYS A 175 -29.34 10.25 1.01
N GLU A 176 -29.79 11.46 0.70
CA GLU A 176 -30.66 12.26 1.56
C GLU A 176 -31.94 11.46 1.89
N GLY A 177 -32.27 11.38 3.17
CA GLY A 177 -33.41 10.60 3.67
C GLY A 177 -33.23 9.06 3.67
N LYS A 178 -32.08 8.55 3.16
CA LYS A 178 -31.77 7.10 3.14
C LYS A 178 -30.69 6.74 4.15
N VAL A 179 -29.77 7.65 4.42
CA VAL A 179 -28.65 7.47 5.33
C VAL A 179 -28.66 8.59 6.36
N ALA A 180 -28.45 8.28 7.63
CA ALA A 180 -28.33 9.27 8.68
C ALA A 180 -27.07 10.13 8.48
N ALA A 181 -27.18 11.42 8.80
CA ALA A 181 -26.03 12.30 8.84
C ALA A 181 -25.02 11.85 9.91
N GLN A 182 -23.73 11.96 9.60
CA GLN A 182 -22.67 11.55 10.52
C GLN A 182 -21.45 12.47 10.42
N ARG A 183 -20.63 12.50 11.46
CA ARG A 183 -19.35 13.22 11.40
C ARG A 183 -18.44 12.61 10.36
N ALA A 184 -17.79 13.45 9.56
CA ALA A 184 -16.93 13.02 8.48
C ALA A 184 -15.76 13.99 8.26
N VAL A 185 -14.73 13.52 7.54
CA VAL A 185 -13.63 14.35 7.04
C VAL A 185 -13.45 14.10 5.56
N SER A 186 -13.44 15.16 4.77
CA SER A 186 -13.07 15.13 3.34
C SER A 186 -11.60 15.48 3.20
N CYS A 187 -10.86 14.64 2.47
CA CYS A 187 -9.46 14.83 2.15
C CYS A 187 -9.27 14.84 0.63
N GLY A 188 -8.62 15.86 0.10
CA GLY A 188 -8.14 15.86 -1.27
C GLY A 188 -7.12 14.74 -1.48
N SER A 189 -6.99 14.22 -2.70
CA SER A 189 -6.17 13.03 -2.99
C SER A 189 -4.65 13.24 -2.86
N GLY A 190 -4.20 14.47 -2.69
CA GLY A 190 -2.82 14.82 -2.34
C GLY A 190 -2.56 14.92 -0.84
N ALA A 191 -3.61 14.80 0.00
CA ALA A 191 -3.45 14.78 1.45
C ALA A 191 -2.72 13.52 1.91
N ILE A 192 -1.88 13.68 2.93
CA ILE A 192 -1.22 12.61 3.66
C ILE A 192 -1.86 12.43 5.03
N TRP A 193 -1.62 11.30 5.69
CA TRP A 193 -2.28 10.99 6.95
C TRP A 193 -1.98 12.01 8.05
N MET A 194 -0.79 12.62 8.07
CA MET A 194 -0.48 13.69 9.04
C MET A 194 -1.46 14.86 8.92
N HIS A 195 -1.86 15.26 7.70
CA HIS A 195 -2.85 16.34 7.52
C HIS A 195 -4.21 15.97 8.13
N ALA A 196 -4.66 14.72 7.92
CA ALA A 196 -5.92 14.23 8.46
C ALA A 196 -5.87 14.09 9.99
N TYR A 197 -4.78 13.56 10.55
CA TYR A 197 -4.61 13.37 11.99
C TYR A 197 -4.49 14.69 12.75
N ASP A 198 -3.75 15.66 12.21
CA ASP A 198 -3.68 16.99 12.80
C ASP A 198 -5.07 17.64 12.88
N ALA A 199 -5.83 17.59 11.78
CA ALA A 199 -7.16 18.19 11.73
C ALA A 199 -8.19 17.47 12.62
N VAL A 200 -8.22 16.12 12.58
CA VAL A 200 -9.27 15.31 13.22
C VAL A 200 -8.91 14.98 14.67
N THR A 201 -7.67 14.51 14.93
CA THR A 201 -7.30 14.02 16.25
C THR A 201 -6.75 15.12 17.12
N THR A 202 -5.70 15.81 16.68
CA THR A 202 -5.05 16.84 17.48
C THR A 202 -5.96 18.03 17.70
N LYS A 203 -6.58 18.59 16.64
CA LYS A 203 -7.41 19.80 16.74
C LYS A 203 -8.83 19.51 17.16
N ALA A 204 -9.51 18.54 16.55
CA ALA A 204 -10.93 18.32 16.77
C ALA A 204 -11.25 17.26 17.84
N GLY A 205 -10.26 16.56 18.42
CA GLY A 205 -10.46 15.59 19.49
C GLY A 205 -11.33 14.39 19.08
N ALA A 206 -11.19 13.93 17.83
CA ALA A 206 -11.92 12.79 17.27
C ALA A 206 -10.93 11.85 16.57
N TYR A 207 -11.41 10.78 15.95
CA TYR A 207 -10.56 9.82 15.26
C TYR A 207 -10.99 9.57 13.82
N VAL A 208 -10.05 9.45 12.92
CA VAL A 208 -10.23 8.92 11.56
C VAL A 208 -9.33 7.71 11.36
N GLN A 209 -9.91 6.59 10.90
CA GLN A 209 -9.13 5.37 10.66
C GLN A 209 -8.30 5.49 9.39
N GLY A 210 -6.99 5.39 9.54
CA GLY A 210 -6.01 5.53 8.47
C GLY A 210 -4.78 4.65 8.62
N GLY A 211 -3.66 5.07 8.02
CA GLY A 211 -2.38 4.36 8.09
C GLY A 211 -1.55 4.71 9.33
N GLY A 212 -0.59 3.85 9.68
CA GLY A 212 0.39 4.12 10.75
C GLY A 212 1.38 5.22 10.35
N CYS A 213 1.94 5.14 9.15
CA CYS A 213 2.92 6.10 8.63
C CYS A 213 2.27 7.44 8.27
N THR A 214 2.81 8.54 8.79
CA THR A 214 2.23 9.89 8.67
C THR A 214 2.26 10.45 7.25
N THR A 215 3.19 10.00 6.41
CA THR A 215 3.44 10.55 5.06
C THR A 215 2.78 9.78 3.92
N VAL A 216 2.10 8.67 4.22
CA VAL A 216 1.34 7.91 3.24
C VAL A 216 0.12 8.71 2.79
N GLY A 217 -0.17 8.71 1.48
CA GLY A 217 -1.31 9.39 0.89
C GLY A 217 -2.64 8.76 1.30
N VAL A 218 -3.59 9.60 1.75
CA VAL A 218 -4.90 9.17 2.24
C VAL A 218 -5.66 8.38 1.18
N ALA A 219 -5.80 8.92 -0.02
CA ALA A 219 -6.60 8.31 -1.08
C ALA A 219 -6.03 6.97 -1.56
N GLY A 220 -4.69 6.87 -1.69
CA GLY A 220 -4.03 5.62 -2.12
C GLY A 220 -4.23 4.49 -1.11
N LEU A 221 -4.09 4.79 0.18
CA LEU A 221 -4.26 3.83 1.26
C LEU A 221 -5.71 3.31 1.32
N VAL A 222 -6.70 4.19 1.27
CA VAL A 222 -8.14 3.81 1.27
C VAL A 222 -8.46 2.87 0.09
N GLN A 223 -7.96 3.17 -1.11
CA GLN A 223 -8.20 2.35 -2.29
C GLN A 223 -7.57 0.95 -2.21
N SER A 224 -6.62 0.75 -1.33
CA SER A 224 -5.95 -0.55 -1.12
C SER A 224 -6.49 -1.32 0.10
N GLY A 225 -7.47 -0.78 0.82
CA GLY A 225 -7.97 -1.35 2.09
C GLY A 225 -7.55 -0.49 3.28
N GLY A 226 -6.27 -0.38 3.54
CA GLY A 226 -5.65 0.53 4.50
C GLY A 226 -5.76 0.10 5.96
N PHE A 227 -4.61 -0.06 6.59
CA PHE A 227 -4.45 -0.45 7.98
C PHE A 227 -3.57 0.56 8.72
N GLY A 228 -3.85 0.77 9.99
CA GLY A 228 -3.06 1.58 10.90
C GLY A 228 -3.12 1.02 12.31
N SER A 229 -2.45 1.66 13.25
CA SER A 229 -2.22 1.15 14.61
C SER A 229 -3.48 0.68 15.33
N PHE A 230 -4.62 1.32 15.05
CA PHE A 230 -5.89 1.04 15.75
C PHE A 230 -6.93 0.33 14.87
N SER A 231 -6.50 -0.30 13.76
CA SER A 231 -7.43 -1.03 12.87
C SER A 231 -8.12 -2.21 13.55
N LYS A 232 -7.52 -2.79 14.57
CA LYS A 232 -8.15 -3.86 15.35
C LYS A 232 -9.45 -3.39 16.01
N HIS A 233 -9.53 -2.13 16.42
CA HIS A 233 -10.75 -1.55 17.00
C HIS A 233 -11.68 -0.95 15.94
N TYR A 234 -11.13 -0.13 15.02
CA TYR A 234 -11.95 0.69 14.12
C TYR A 234 -12.21 0.07 12.75
N GLY A 235 -11.57 -1.06 12.42
CA GLY A 235 -11.61 -1.69 11.10
C GLY A 235 -10.60 -1.09 10.12
N THR A 236 -10.81 -1.32 8.82
CA THR A 236 -9.95 -0.80 7.75
C THR A 236 -10.32 0.65 7.38
N ALA A 237 -9.38 1.39 6.79
CA ALA A 237 -9.66 2.74 6.27
C ALA A 237 -10.72 2.71 5.15
N ALA A 238 -10.70 1.69 4.30
CA ALA A 238 -11.69 1.46 3.25
C ALA A 238 -13.12 1.25 3.78
N ALA A 239 -13.27 0.57 4.92
CA ALA A 239 -14.55 0.41 5.59
C ALA A 239 -15.12 1.74 6.12
N GLY A 240 -14.24 2.73 6.34
CA GLY A 240 -14.62 4.09 6.74
C GLY A 240 -14.97 5.02 5.59
N LEU A 241 -14.79 4.62 4.32
CA LEU A 241 -15.13 5.46 3.17
C LEU A 241 -16.65 5.69 3.09
N LEU A 242 -17.06 6.95 2.98
CA LEU A 242 -18.47 7.37 2.81
C LEU A 242 -18.76 7.81 1.39
N GLU A 243 -17.80 8.50 0.77
CA GLU A 243 -17.91 9.05 -0.57
C GLU A 243 -16.54 9.25 -1.19
N ALA A 244 -16.41 9.06 -2.49
CA ALA A 244 -15.25 9.46 -3.28
C ALA A 244 -15.68 10.29 -4.49
N GLU A 245 -14.84 11.28 -4.83
CA GLU A 245 -14.87 11.94 -6.14
C GLU A 245 -13.77 11.32 -6.99
N VAL A 246 -14.11 10.91 -8.22
CA VAL A 246 -13.19 10.16 -9.08
C VAL A 246 -13.39 10.56 -10.53
N VAL A 247 -12.30 10.74 -11.27
CA VAL A 247 -12.34 10.94 -12.72
C VAL A 247 -12.06 9.61 -13.40
N THR A 248 -13.06 9.10 -14.11
CA THR A 248 -12.99 7.80 -14.84
C THR A 248 -12.34 7.95 -16.22
N ALA A 249 -12.08 6.83 -16.89
CA ALA A 249 -11.35 6.81 -18.16
C ALA A 249 -12.00 7.65 -19.27
N ASP A 250 -13.32 7.85 -19.23
CA ASP A 250 -14.05 8.73 -20.16
C ASP A 250 -13.91 10.23 -19.85
N GLY A 251 -13.03 10.61 -18.93
CA GLY A 251 -12.77 11.99 -18.52
C GLY A 251 -13.90 12.63 -17.72
N LYS A 252 -14.89 11.86 -17.25
CA LYS A 252 -16.01 12.38 -16.44
C LYS A 252 -15.69 12.34 -14.96
N ILE A 253 -15.99 13.42 -14.28
CA ILE A 253 -15.96 13.52 -12.81
C ILE A 253 -17.23 12.84 -12.27
N ARG A 254 -17.05 11.87 -11.37
CA ARG A 254 -18.14 11.09 -10.78
C ARG A 254 -18.07 11.13 -9.26
N THR A 255 -19.23 11.21 -8.63
CA THR A 255 -19.38 10.86 -7.22
C THR A 255 -19.63 9.36 -7.11
N ALA A 256 -18.92 8.70 -6.22
CA ALA A 256 -19.07 7.27 -5.90
C ALA A 256 -19.36 7.13 -4.40
N ASN A 257 -20.54 6.60 -4.06
CA ASN A 257 -21.00 6.32 -2.70
C ASN A 257 -22.08 5.24 -2.74
N ALA A 258 -22.69 4.91 -1.62
CA ALA A 258 -23.74 3.88 -1.54
C ALA A 258 -24.97 4.15 -2.43
N CYS A 259 -25.23 5.42 -2.82
CA CYS A 259 -26.40 5.83 -3.59
C CYS A 259 -26.05 6.22 -5.04
N ALA A 260 -24.82 6.61 -5.31
CA ALA A 260 -24.33 7.04 -6.62
C ALA A 260 -23.11 6.19 -7.02
N ASN A 261 -23.18 5.52 -8.20
CA ASN A 261 -22.14 4.61 -8.70
C ASN A 261 -21.68 3.58 -7.64
N PRO A 262 -22.60 2.80 -7.04
CA PRO A 262 -22.29 1.94 -5.88
C PRO A 262 -21.32 0.80 -6.20
N ASP A 263 -21.24 0.34 -7.44
CA ASP A 263 -20.27 -0.64 -7.91
C ASP A 263 -18.85 -0.05 -7.95
N LEU A 264 -18.69 1.17 -8.45
CA LEU A 264 -17.42 1.90 -8.43
C LEU A 264 -17.01 2.20 -6.98
N TYR A 265 -17.95 2.67 -6.15
CA TYR A 265 -17.73 2.91 -4.73
C TYR A 265 -17.17 1.67 -4.01
N TRP A 266 -17.80 0.49 -4.25
CA TRP A 266 -17.32 -0.76 -3.67
C TRP A 266 -15.90 -1.10 -4.15
N ALA A 267 -15.60 -0.93 -5.45
CA ALA A 267 -14.27 -1.19 -6.00
C ALA A 267 -13.20 -0.25 -5.44
N LEU A 268 -13.54 1.01 -5.13
CA LEU A 268 -12.61 1.95 -4.49
C LEU A 268 -12.32 1.61 -3.02
N LYS A 269 -13.08 0.71 -2.41
CA LYS A 269 -12.90 0.24 -1.03
C LYS A 269 -11.98 -0.99 -0.98
N GLY A 270 -10.75 -0.92 -1.50
CA GLY A 270 -9.76 -1.99 -1.42
C GLY A 270 -9.42 -2.69 -2.75
N GLY A 271 -10.01 -2.27 -3.86
CA GLY A 271 -9.77 -2.89 -5.17
C GLY A 271 -8.48 -2.44 -5.88
N GLY A 272 -7.63 -1.65 -5.23
CA GLY A 272 -6.33 -1.19 -5.73
C GLY A 272 -6.37 0.21 -6.33
N GLY A 273 -5.44 1.06 -5.88
CA GLY A 273 -5.31 2.44 -6.35
C GLY A 273 -4.84 2.54 -7.80
N GLY A 274 -5.29 3.58 -8.53
CA GLY A 274 -4.87 3.83 -9.92
C GLY A 274 -5.43 2.82 -10.93
N THR A 275 -6.53 2.13 -10.60
CA THR A 275 -7.10 1.05 -11.41
C THR A 275 -8.40 1.44 -12.12
N TYR A 276 -9.33 2.10 -11.42
CA TYR A 276 -10.69 2.38 -11.93
C TYR A 276 -10.89 3.83 -12.36
N GLY A 277 -9.95 4.69 -12.01
CA GLY A 277 -9.97 6.13 -12.24
C GLY A 277 -8.94 6.84 -11.37
N ALA A 278 -8.83 8.15 -11.54
CA ALA A 278 -8.05 9.02 -10.66
C ALA A 278 -8.98 9.61 -9.59
N VAL A 279 -8.83 9.16 -8.35
CA VAL A 279 -9.55 9.71 -7.19
C VAL A 279 -9.01 11.12 -6.92
N THR A 280 -9.91 12.08 -6.72
CA THR A 280 -9.61 13.49 -6.46
C THR A 280 -9.94 13.90 -5.03
N ARG A 281 -10.89 13.22 -4.39
CA ARG A 281 -11.28 13.43 -2.99
C ARG A 281 -11.85 12.16 -2.39
N VAL A 282 -11.59 11.93 -1.12
CA VAL A 282 -12.26 10.91 -0.30
C VAL A 282 -12.89 11.56 0.92
N THR A 283 -14.08 11.10 1.29
CA THR A 283 -14.75 11.50 2.54
C THR A 283 -14.86 10.28 3.44
N LEU A 284 -14.29 10.38 4.62
CA LEU A 284 -14.13 9.29 5.57
C LEU A 284 -14.95 9.53 6.83
N ARG A 285 -15.44 8.46 7.44
CA ARG A 285 -16.14 8.50 8.73
C ARG A 285 -15.21 8.96 9.84
N VAL A 286 -15.64 9.93 10.64
CA VAL A 286 -15.01 10.34 11.88
C VAL A 286 -15.66 9.57 13.04
N ARG A 287 -14.82 9.07 13.95
CA ARG A 287 -15.18 8.21 15.10
C ARG A 287 -14.89 8.93 16.40
N GLU A 288 -15.46 8.41 17.48
CA GLU A 288 -15.08 8.81 18.83
C GLU A 288 -13.61 8.47 19.09
N LEU A 289 -12.95 9.36 19.84
CA LEU A 289 -11.56 9.19 20.25
C LEU A 289 -11.52 8.46 21.60
N ALA A 290 -10.65 7.47 21.74
CA ALA A 290 -10.36 6.90 23.05
C ALA A 290 -9.68 7.93 23.96
N GLU A 291 -9.84 7.77 25.26
CA GLU A 291 -9.15 8.62 26.24
C GLU A 291 -7.64 8.38 26.19
N PHE A 292 -7.22 7.11 26.12
CA PHE A 292 -5.82 6.70 26.12
C PHE A 292 -5.47 5.85 24.89
N ALA A 293 -4.22 5.94 24.47
CA ALA A 293 -3.51 4.98 23.66
C ALA A 293 -2.10 4.81 24.21
N GLY A 294 -1.47 3.69 23.93
CA GLY A 294 -0.14 3.43 24.46
C GLY A 294 0.57 2.29 23.75
N GLY A 295 1.65 1.81 24.34
CA GLY A 295 2.43 0.73 23.74
C GLY A 295 3.11 -0.17 24.75
N ALA A 296 3.53 -1.33 24.21
CA ALA A 296 4.37 -2.32 24.85
C ALA A 296 5.58 -2.56 23.94
N ASN A 297 6.72 -1.97 24.30
CA ASN A 297 7.95 -2.06 23.53
C ASN A 297 9.04 -2.66 24.40
N PHE A 298 9.51 -3.86 24.05
CA PHE A 298 10.58 -4.56 24.77
C PHE A 298 11.13 -5.72 23.94
N LYS A 299 12.30 -6.22 24.34
CA LYS A 299 12.97 -7.35 23.70
C LYS A 299 13.30 -8.44 24.73
N ILE A 300 13.11 -9.68 24.32
CA ILE A 300 13.46 -10.85 25.14
C ILE A 300 14.43 -11.72 24.34
N LYS A 301 15.64 -11.89 24.86
CA LYS A 301 16.66 -12.78 24.33
C LYS A 301 16.54 -14.15 24.94
N ALA A 302 16.46 -15.21 24.12
CA ALA A 302 16.54 -16.59 24.55
C ALA A 302 17.98 -17.12 24.46
N ALA A 303 18.41 -17.92 25.44
CA ALA A 303 19.78 -18.42 25.55
C ALA A 303 20.12 -19.55 24.57
N SER A 304 19.11 -20.21 24.00
CA SER A 304 19.27 -21.32 23.03
C SER A 304 18.08 -21.38 22.08
N ASP A 305 18.22 -22.14 21.01
CA ASP A 305 17.14 -22.42 20.05
C ASP A 305 15.94 -23.11 20.72
N ASP A 306 16.17 -24.03 21.64
CA ASP A 306 15.09 -24.71 22.37
C ASP A 306 14.34 -23.73 23.29
N ALA A 307 15.06 -22.87 24.01
CA ALA A 307 14.45 -21.82 24.80
C ALA A 307 13.66 -20.83 23.90
N TYR A 308 14.19 -20.54 22.71
CA TYR A 308 13.51 -19.64 21.77
C TYR A 308 12.20 -20.24 21.20
N ARG A 309 12.20 -21.54 20.85
CA ARG A 309 10.96 -22.26 20.46
C ARG A 309 9.90 -22.18 21.57
N GLN A 310 10.33 -22.40 22.83
CA GLN A 310 9.44 -22.31 23.97
C GLN A 310 8.91 -20.87 24.17
N LEU A 311 9.77 -19.85 23.99
CA LEU A 311 9.37 -18.44 24.08
C LEU A 311 8.33 -18.09 23.02
N ILE A 312 8.54 -18.48 21.75
CA ILE A 312 7.58 -18.25 20.66
C ILE A 312 6.26 -18.96 20.96
N ARG A 313 6.29 -20.23 21.37
CA ARG A 313 5.08 -20.97 21.74
C ARG A 313 4.33 -20.31 22.90
N ARG A 314 5.07 -19.87 23.95
CA ARG A 314 4.48 -19.15 25.08
C ARG A 314 3.84 -17.83 24.65
N PHE A 315 4.48 -17.09 23.75
CA PHE A 315 3.94 -15.85 23.21
C PHE A 315 2.66 -16.09 22.38
N VAL A 316 2.63 -17.09 21.50
CA VAL A 316 1.43 -17.42 20.70
C VAL A 316 0.24 -17.75 21.62
N GLY A 317 0.45 -18.56 22.66
CA GLY A 317 -0.59 -18.85 23.65
C GLY A 317 -1.03 -17.62 24.42
N PHE A 318 -0.07 -16.79 24.88
CA PHE A 318 -0.36 -15.54 25.57
C PHE A 318 -1.12 -14.54 24.68
N TYR A 319 -0.74 -14.43 23.40
CA TYR A 319 -1.47 -13.60 22.43
C TYR A 319 -2.93 -14.02 22.33
N ARG A 320 -3.20 -15.31 22.13
CA ARG A 320 -4.58 -15.85 22.09
C ARG A 320 -5.37 -15.49 23.33
N ASP A 321 -4.79 -15.71 24.51
CA ASP A 321 -5.50 -15.64 25.79
C ASP A 321 -5.69 -14.21 26.30
N SER A 322 -4.80 -13.27 25.91
CA SER A 322 -4.74 -11.94 26.51
C SER A 322 -4.73 -10.77 25.50
N LEU A 323 -4.27 -10.99 24.27
CA LEU A 323 -4.06 -9.90 23.30
C LEU A 323 -4.96 -10.02 22.06
N PHE A 324 -5.63 -11.16 21.84
CA PHE A 324 -6.52 -11.39 20.69
C PHE A 324 -7.89 -10.72 20.94
N ASN A 325 -7.90 -9.40 20.94
CA ASN A 325 -9.06 -8.55 21.16
C ASN A 325 -8.87 -7.18 20.50
N GLU A 326 -9.84 -6.29 20.65
CA GLU A 326 -9.87 -4.97 20.01
C GLU A 326 -8.79 -3.99 20.49
N HIS A 327 -8.15 -4.26 21.61
CA HIS A 327 -7.21 -3.31 22.23
C HIS A 327 -5.82 -3.36 21.59
N TRP A 328 -5.35 -4.52 21.11
CA TRP A 328 -3.95 -4.72 20.76
C TRP A 328 -3.70 -4.84 19.26
N GLY A 329 -2.79 -4.01 18.76
CA GLY A 329 -2.33 -3.98 17.36
C GLY A 329 -0.82 -3.80 17.25
N GLU A 330 -0.36 -3.43 16.07
CA GLU A 330 1.03 -3.29 15.64
C GLU A 330 1.81 -4.60 15.73
N GLN A 331 3.08 -4.65 16.18
CA GLN A 331 4.01 -5.65 15.69
C GLN A 331 4.66 -6.50 16.80
N ALA A 332 4.92 -7.77 16.45
CA ALA A 332 5.95 -8.57 17.10
C ALA A 332 6.93 -9.10 16.05
N HIS A 333 8.23 -9.10 16.38
CA HIS A 333 9.28 -9.55 15.47
C HIS A 333 9.93 -10.82 16.02
N ILE A 334 9.96 -11.85 15.18
CA ILE A 334 10.62 -13.15 15.47
C ILE A 334 11.97 -13.11 14.74
N ARG A 335 13.04 -12.84 15.47
CA ARG A 335 14.37 -12.55 14.91
C ARG A 335 15.26 -13.78 14.80
N PRO A 336 16.18 -13.85 13.81
CA PRO A 336 17.09 -14.98 13.62
C PRO A 336 18.10 -15.17 14.77
N ASP A 337 18.39 -14.13 15.54
CA ASP A 337 19.32 -14.14 16.67
C ASP A 337 18.67 -14.54 18.00
N ASN A 338 17.54 -15.25 18.00
CA ASN A 338 16.80 -15.69 19.17
C ASN A 338 16.24 -14.54 20.04
N VAL A 339 15.88 -13.44 19.42
CA VAL A 339 15.20 -12.31 20.05
C VAL A 339 13.75 -12.27 19.62
N LEU A 340 12.84 -12.23 20.61
CA LEU A 340 11.45 -11.87 20.45
C LEU A 340 11.31 -10.38 20.80
N GLU A 341 10.97 -9.56 19.82
CA GLU A 341 10.83 -8.11 19.97
C GLU A 341 9.35 -7.72 19.89
N MET A 342 8.88 -6.99 20.90
CA MET A 342 7.54 -6.42 20.95
C MET A 342 7.60 -4.94 20.57
N SER A 343 6.77 -4.54 19.61
CA SER A 343 6.49 -3.16 19.25
C SER A 343 4.98 -3.00 19.07
N MET A 344 4.22 -3.36 20.13
CA MET A 344 2.76 -3.36 20.09
C MET A 344 2.18 -2.04 20.57
N VAL A 345 1.03 -1.70 20.03
CA VAL A 345 0.24 -0.52 20.40
C VAL A 345 -1.10 -0.98 20.94
N HIS A 346 -1.61 -0.28 21.95
CA HIS A 346 -2.96 -0.53 22.46
C HIS A 346 -3.87 0.69 22.36
N TRP A 347 -5.14 0.41 22.21
CA TRP A 347 -6.24 1.36 22.22
C TRP A 347 -7.00 1.28 23.55
N GLY A 348 -7.30 2.44 24.15
CA GLY A 348 -8.26 2.58 25.25
C GLY A 348 -7.81 2.11 26.62
N LEU A 349 -6.57 1.63 26.81
CA LEU A 349 -6.10 1.15 28.10
C LEU A 349 -5.26 2.22 28.83
N THR A 350 -5.41 2.27 30.15
CA THR A 350 -4.49 3.01 31.03
C THR A 350 -3.15 2.27 31.15
N THR A 351 -2.13 2.96 31.66
CA THR A 351 -0.81 2.34 31.95
C THR A 351 -0.94 1.16 32.94
N GLU A 352 -1.82 1.26 33.95
CA GLU A 352 -2.03 0.20 34.93
C GLU A 352 -2.66 -1.04 34.27
N GLU A 353 -3.72 -0.85 33.48
CA GLU A 353 -4.40 -1.93 32.76
C GLU A 353 -3.44 -2.61 31.77
N SER A 354 -2.69 -1.85 30.99
CA SER A 354 -1.69 -2.38 30.08
C SER A 354 -0.63 -3.24 30.81
N ARG A 355 -0.11 -2.75 31.93
CA ARG A 355 0.83 -3.51 32.79
C ARG A 355 0.22 -4.78 33.34
N LYS A 356 -1.05 -4.73 33.78
CA LYS A 356 -1.78 -5.90 34.28
C LYS A 356 -1.92 -6.97 33.21
N VAL A 357 -2.21 -6.60 31.96
CA VAL A 357 -2.29 -7.55 30.84
C VAL A 357 -0.95 -8.26 30.61
N TRP A 358 0.16 -7.52 30.56
CA TRP A 358 1.48 -8.10 30.27
C TRP A 358 2.14 -8.82 31.45
N LYS A 359 1.71 -8.54 32.67
CA LYS A 359 2.33 -9.10 33.88
C LYS A 359 2.50 -10.62 33.87
N PRO A 360 1.50 -11.46 33.50
CA PRO A 360 1.66 -12.91 33.49
C PRO A 360 2.75 -13.43 32.55
N PHE A 361 2.93 -12.76 31.40
CA PHE A 361 3.95 -13.11 30.43
C PHE A 361 5.35 -12.70 30.92
N LEU A 362 5.47 -11.49 31.45
CA LEU A 362 6.74 -10.97 31.99
C LEU A 362 7.19 -11.72 33.24
N ASP A 363 6.25 -12.11 34.15
CA ASP A 363 6.54 -12.95 35.29
C ASP A 363 7.07 -14.33 34.87
N TRP A 364 6.48 -14.93 33.79
CA TRP A 364 6.96 -16.20 33.26
C TRP A 364 8.38 -16.07 32.69
N VAL A 365 8.71 -15.00 31.99
CA VAL A 365 10.07 -14.69 31.52
C VAL A 365 11.04 -14.59 32.71
N ALA A 366 10.68 -13.81 33.72
CA ALA A 366 11.49 -13.56 34.91
C ALA A 366 11.71 -14.83 35.77
N ALA A 367 10.80 -15.79 35.71
CA ALA A 367 10.93 -17.06 36.47
C ALA A 367 12.03 -17.99 35.91
N SER A 368 12.57 -17.73 34.72
CA SER A 368 13.61 -18.55 34.09
C SER A 368 14.82 -17.71 33.62
N PRO A 369 15.55 -17.04 34.53
CA PRO A 369 16.61 -16.09 34.18
C PRO A 369 17.81 -16.74 33.46
N GLY A 370 17.98 -18.05 33.57
CA GLY A 370 19.00 -18.81 32.82
C GLY A 370 18.61 -19.11 31.37
N GLN A 371 17.33 -18.94 31.02
CA GLN A 371 16.82 -19.18 29.66
C GLN A 371 16.45 -17.89 28.94
N TYR A 372 15.97 -16.88 29.67
CA TYR A 372 15.46 -15.65 29.09
C TYR A 372 16.04 -14.40 29.75
N THR A 373 16.38 -13.42 28.93
CA THR A 373 16.84 -12.11 29.38
C THR A 373 15.93 -11.03 28.78
N LEU A 374 15.25 -10.27 29.63
CA LEU A 374 14.58 -9.04 29.22
C LEU A 374 15.65 -7.97 29.01
N GLU A 375 15.77 -7.48 27.77
CA GLU A 375 16.74 -6.42 27.44
C GLU A 375 16.36 -5.08 28.09
N PRO A 376 17.36 -4.23 28.43
CA PRO A 376 17.09 -2.89 28.93
C PRO A 376 16.27 -2.03 27.96
N GLY A 377 15.49 -1.07 28.48
CA GLY A 377 14.74 -0.13 27.66
C GLY A 377 13.27 -0.49 27.44
N MET A 378 12.71 -1.42 28.26
CA MET A 378 11.29 -1.72 28.20
C MET A 378 10.45 -0.46 28.47
N VAL A 379 9.50 -0.20 27.56
CA VAL A 379 8.47 0.82 27.68
C VAL A 379 7.10 0.14 27.70
N LEU A 380 6.32 0.37 28.75
CA LEU A 380 4.97 -0.13 28.89
C LEU A 380 4.11 0.96 29.54
N GLY A 381 3.30 1.63 28.74
CA GLY A 381 2.56 2.80 29.20
C GLY A 381 1.56 3.36 28.21
N SER A 382 0.85 4.38 28.67
CA SER A 382 -0.23 5.05 27.95
C SER A 382 -0.06 6.56 28.01
N MET A 383 -0.68 7.24 27.07
CA MET A 383 -0.78 8.69 27.00
C MET A 383 -2.18 9.08 26.50
N PRO A 384 -2.63 10.34 26.71
CA PRO A 384 -3.89 10.80 26.14
C PRO A 384 -3.85 10.67 24.60
N MET A 385 -4.83 9.96 24.02
CA MET A 385 -4.83 9.63 22.59
C MET A 385 -4.89 10.87 21.70
N ARG A 386 -5.46 11.98 22.17
CA ARG A 386 -5.50 13.25 21.47
C ARG A 386 -4.12 13.74 21.02
N HIS A 387 -3.08 13.42 21.79
CA HIS A 387 -1.69 13.83 21.54
C HIS A 387 -0.86 12.78 20.79
N TRP A 388 -1.51 11.73 20.25
CA TRP A 388 -0.75 10.67 19.52
C TRP A 388 0.06 11.21 18.35
N TRP A 389 -0.50 12.19 17.61
CA TRP A 389 0.17 12.88 16.47
C TRP A 389 0.41 14.37 16.75
N ASP A 390 0.30 14.82 17.97
CA ASP A 390 0.56 16.21 18.38
C ASP A 390 2.07 16.42 18.52
N VAL A 391 2.65 17.10 17.54
CA VAL A 391 4.10 17.29 17.42
C VAL A 391 4.66 18.09 18.61
N ASP A 392 3.97 19.16 19.00
CA ASP A 392 4.43 20.05 20.10
C ASP A 392 4.41 19.28 21.43
N TRP A 393 3.30 18.60 21.71
CA TRP A 393 3.16 17.80 22.93
C TRP A 393 4.16 16.63 22.98
N ARG A 394 4.39 15.94 21.84
CA ARG A 394 5.36 14.85 21.73
C ARG A 394 6.80 15.32 21.96
N ASN A 395 7.16 16.46 21.40
CA ASN A 395 8.49 17.04 21.60
C ASN A 395 8.74 17.43 23.07
N GLU A 396 7.70 17.87 23.76
CA GLU A 396 7.77 18.22 25.18
C GLU A 396 7.86 17.00 26.12
N HIS A 397 7.13 15.90 25.80
CA HIS A 397 6.94 14.76 26.72
C HIS A 397 7.68 13.49 26.28
N HIS A 398 7.90 13.29 24.99
CA HIS A 398 8.46 12.07 24.41
C HIS A 398 9.45 12.41 23.30
N HIS A 399 10.60 12.95 23.65
CA HIS A 399 11.64 13.32 22.69
C HIS A 399 12.04 12.13 21.79
N HIS A 400 12.33 12.42 20.52
CA HIS A 400 12.89 11.49 19.50
C HIS A 400 11.93 10.43 18.91
N VAL A 401 10.61 10.56 19.06
CA VAL A 401 9.66 9.67 18.35
C VAL A 401 9.45 10.10 16.89
N PHE A 402 9.69 11.37 16.56
CA PHE A 402 9.59 11.91 15.21
C PHE A 402 10.91 12.40 14.67
N ASN A 403 11.13 12.19 13.38
CA ASN A 403 12.02 12.99 12.55
C ASN A 403 11.21 14.16 11.97
N ALA A 404 11.87 15.30 11.75
CA ALA A 404 11.24 16.51 11.23
C ALA A 404 11.82 16.91 9.86
N ASP A 405 10.98 17.51 9.01
CA ASP A 405 11.41 18.16 7.79
C ASP A 405 12.10 19.50 8.11
N SER A 406 13.43 19.47 8.12
CA SER A 406 14.27 20.61 8.49
C SER A 406 14.49 21.62 7.34
N ARG A 407 13.84 21.43 6.18
CA ARG A 407 13.98 22.34 5.04
C ARG A 407 13.42 23.73 5.38
N PRO A 408 14.05 24.82 4.89
CA PRO A 408 13.53 26.18 5.09
C PRO A 408 12.08 26.32 4.62
N GLY A 409 11.20 26.85 5.48
CA GLY A 409 9.78 27.06 5.18
C GLY A 409 8.88 25.84 5.36
N SER A 410 9.41 24.71 5.82
CA SER A 410 8.59 23.53 6.16
C SER A 410 7.68 23.82 7.36
N SER A 411 6.50 23.19 7.36
CA SER A 411 5.59 23.22 8.51
C SER A 411 6.20 22.45 9.69
N ALA A 412 5.98 22.90 10.91
CA ALA A 412 6.35 22.16 12.13
C ALA A 412 5.70 20.78 12.20
N ASN A 413 4.52 20.59 11.55
CA ASN A 413 3.82 19.33 11.46
C ASN A 413 4.35 18.39 10.36
N ASN A 414 5.38 18.80 9.61
CA ASN A 414 6.04 17.93 8.64
C ASN A 414 6.97 16.96 9.37
N VAL A 415 6.40 15.91 9.95
CA VAL A 415 7.13 14.91 10.73
C VAL A 415 6.77 13.49 10.29
N TRP A 416 7.69 12.55 10.55
CA TRP A 416 7.46 11.12 10.38
C TRP A 416 8.09 10.32 11.51
N TRP A 417 7.55 9.13 11.78
CA TRP A 417 8.08 8.28 12.84
C TRP A 417 9.54 7.93 12.58
N THR A 418 10.36 7.95 13.62
CA THR A 418 11.79 7.56 13.50
C THR A 418 11.94 6.14 12.95
N GLY A 419 11.03 5.22 13.28
CA GLY A 419 10.99 3.86 12.75
C GLY A 419 10.73 3.75 11.25
N ASP A 420 10.09 4.74 10.63
CA ASP A 420 9.80 4.75 9.18
C ASP A 420 11.00 5.21 8.32
N GLY A 421 12.05 5.76 8.94
CA GLY A 421 13.18 6.38 8.23
C GLY A 421 13.95 5.42 7.30
N GLY A 422 13.99 4.14 7.63
CA GLY A 422 14.66 3.10 6.82
C GLY A 422 14.00 2.87 5.46
N GLN A 423 12.68 3.06 5.38
CA GLN A 423 11.88 2.77 4.17
C GLN A 423 11.88 3.93 3.16
N VAL A 424 12.28 5.13 3.57
CA VAL A 424 12.33 6.28 2.66
C VAL A 424 13.52 6.13 1.70
N SER A 425 13.25 6.18 0.40
CA SER A 425 14.23 6.02 -0.66
C SER A 425 15.05 4.74 -0.53
N TRP A 426 14.35 3.65 -0.30
CA TRP A 426 14.95 2.33 -0.33
C TRP A 426 14.74 1.64 -1.68
N THR A 427 15.57 0.62 -1.94
CA THR A 427 15.44 -0.34 -3.03
C THR A 427 15.11 -1.70 -2.44
N ILE A 428 13.98 -2.25 -2.80
CA ILE A 428 13.49 -3.53 -2.25
C ILE A 428 14.30 -4.68 -2.85
N HIS A 429 14.71 -5.61 -2.01
CA HIS A 429 15.31 -6.88 -2.41
C HIS A 429 14.24 -7.97 -2.57
N GLY A 430 13.41 -8.14 -1.55
CA GLY A 430 12.26 -9.02 -1.48
C GLY A 430 11.22 -8.46 -0.52
N PHE A 431 9.96 -8.73 -0.80
CA PHE A 431 8.85 -8.33 0.06
C PHE A 431 7.72 -9.33 -0.12
N GLU A 432 7.29 -9.96 0.95
CA GLU A 432 6.17 -10.90 0.93
C GLU A 432 5.24 -10.68 2.12
N SER A 433 3.95 -10.92 1.93
CA SER A 433 2.98 -10.90 3.01
C SER A 433 2.02 -12.08 2.93
N LEU A 434 1.46 -12.45 4.10
CA LEU A 434 0.55 -13.58 4.24
C LEU A 434 -0.43 -13.35 5.39
N TRP A 435 -1.73 -13.49 5.14
CA TRP A 435 -2.76 -13.50 6.16
C TRP A 435 -2.72 -14.79 6.98
N LEU A 436 -2.61 -14.68 8.30
CA LEU A 436 -2.66 -15.82 9.23
C LEU A 436 -4.06 -15.95 9.82
N PRO A 437 -4.83 -17.00 9.49
CA PRO A 437 -6.18 -17.18 10.00
C PRO A 437 -6.20 -17.44 11.52
N SER A 438 -7.24 -16.98 12.21
CA SER A 438 -7.39 -17.14 13.66
C SER A 438 -7.45 -18.60 14.13
N SER A 439 -7.80 -19.53 13.24
CA SER A 439 -7.76 -20.98 13.51
C SER A 439 -6.35 -21.49 13.89
N LEU A 440 -5.29 -20.80 13.50
CA LEU A 440 -3.91 -21.13 13.92
C LEU A 440 -3.64 -20.85 15.41
N LEU A 441 -4.49 -20.08 16.07
CA LEU A 441 -4.41 -19.83 17.50
C LEU A 441 -5.08 -20.93 18.35
N GLN A 442 -5.77 -21.91 17.74
CA GLN A 442 -6.40 -23.00 18.47
C GLN A 442 -5.36 -23.99 19.00
N ASP A 443 -5.67 -24.69 20.10
CA ASP A 443 -4.73 -25.53 20.84
C ASP A 443 -4.02 -26.58 19.97
N ASP A 444 -4.72 -27.21 19.04
CA ASP A 444 -4.20 -28.23 18.12
C ASP A 444 -3.31 -27.66 17.00
N SER A 445 -3.36 -26.35 16.76
CA SER A 445 -2.64 -25.64 15.69
C SER A 445 -1.51 -24.76 16.19
N GLN A 446 -1.52 -24.33 17.47
CA GLN A 446 -0.52 -23.42 18.04
C GLN A 446 0.91 -23.93 17.92
N GLU A 447 1.13 -25.23 18.13
CA GLU A 447 2.46 -25.80 18.02
C GLU A 447 3.00 -25.76 16.59
N ARG A 448 2.13 -26.01 15.60
CA ARG A 448 2.50 -25.90 14.17
C ARG A 448 2.85 -24.46 13.82
N LEU A 449 2.07 -23.48 14.29
CA LEU A 449 2.36 -22.07 14.09
C LEU A 449 3.69 -21.67 14.72
N ALA A 450 3.92 -22.04 15.99
CA ALA A 450 5.16 -21.71 16.70
C ALA A 450 6.39 -22.33 16.02
N ASN A 451 6.27 -23.57 15.54
CA ASN A 451 7.34 -24.23 14.79
C ASN A 451 7.60 -23.56 13.43
N ALA A 452 6.56 -23.14 12.70
CA ALA A 452 6.71 -22.42 11.44
C ALA A 452 7.37 -21.05 11.63
N LEU A 453 6.96 -20.29 12.67
CA LEU A 453 7.59 -19.02 13.05
C LEU A 453 9.06 -19.20 13.41
N PHE A 454 9.40 -20.23 14.19
CA PHE A 454 10.79 -20.53 14.49
C PHE A 454 11.57 -20.92 13.25
N ALA A 455 11.06 -21.85 12.42
CA ALA A 455 11.74 -22.29 11.20
C ALA A 455 11.96 -21.14 10.22
N GLY A 456 10.94 -20.34 9.98
CA GLY A 456 11.03 -19.14 9.14
C GLY A 456 12.08 -18.14 9.65
N SER A 457 12.14 -17.93 10.98
CA SER A 457 13.12 -17.02 11.58
C SER A 457 14.58 -17.46 11.42
N ARG A 458 14.85 -18.71 11.00
CA ARG A 458 16.22 -19.18 10.68
C ARG A 458 16.69 -18.73 9.30
N HIS A 459 15.75 -18.29 8.45
CA HIS A 459 16.04 -17.75 7.12
C HIS A 459 16.09 -16.23 7.15
N ASP A 460 15.06 -15.59 7.74
CA ASP A 460 14.95 -14.15 7.85
C ASP A 460 14.09 -13.75 9.06
N TRP A 461 14.09 -12.46 9.46
CA TRP A 461 13.24 -11.99 10.52
C TRP A 461 11.78 -11.92 10.05
N ILE A 462 10.84 -12.22 10.94
CA ILE A 462 9.42 -12.28 10.64
C ILE A 462 8.71 -11.17 11.40
N GLU A 463 7.93 -10.36 10.72
CA GLU A 463 7.07 -9.34 11.32
C GLU A 463 5.61 -9.82 11.36
N LEU A 464 5.03 -9.86 12.56
CA LEU A 464 3.62 -10.15 12.78
C LEU A 464 2.87 -8.83 13.00
N HIS A 465 2.09 -8.39 12.01
CA HIS A 465 1.28 -7.17 12.10
C HIS A 465 -0.13 -7.49 12.56
N PHE A 466 -0.39 -7.40 13.85
CA PHE A 466 -1.67 -7.74 14.47
C PHE A 466 -2.78 -6.73 14.13
N ASN A 467 -2.42 -5.49 13.86
CA ASN A 467 -3.33 -4.44 13.39
C ASN A 467 -3.85 -4.66 11.96
N LYS A 468 -3.23 -5.54 11.18
CA LYS A 468 -3.60 -5.78 9.78
C LYS A 468 -4.51 -7.00 9.58
N GLY A 469 -5.07 -7.57 10.65
CA GLY A 469 -6.08 -8.62 10.64
C GLY A 469 -7.25 -8.26 11.55
N LEU A 470 -8.48 -8.60 11.18
CA LEU A 470 -9.69 -8.26 11.92
C LEU A 470 -10.22 -9.39 12.82
N GLY A 471 -9.54 -10.54 12.88
CA GLY A 471 -9.81 -11.55 13.91
C GLY A 471 -9.61 -10.92 15.31
N GLY A 472 -10.61 -11.06 16.19
CA GLY A 472 -10.65 -10.43 17.52
C GLY A 472 -11.14 -8.98 17.54
N ALA A 473 -11.43 -8.37 16.39
CA ALA A 473 -12.03 -7.04 16.30
C ALA A 473 -13.51 -7.04 16.69
N PRO A 474 -14.10 -5.86 17.03
CA PRO A 474 -15.54 -5.74 17.25
C PRO A 474 -16.34 -6.17 16.00
N HIS A 475 -17.50 -6.80 16.24
CA HIS A 475 -18.37 -7.28 15.16
C HIS A 475 -18.72 -6.18 14.14
N GLU A 476 -18.98 -4.95 14.58
CA GLU A 476 -19.27 -3.82 13.70
C GLU A 476 -18.10 -3.52 12.74
N ALA A 477 -16.86 -3.58 13.21
CA ALA A 477 -15.68 -3.34 12.40
C ALA A 477 -15.47 -4.43 11.34
N VAL A 478 -15.72 -5.70 11.71
CA VAL A 478 -15.66 -6.85 10.80
C VAL A 478 -16.75 -6.74 9.72
N GLU A 479 -18.01 -6.45 10.09
CA GLU A 479 -19.12 -6.33 9.15
C GLU A 479 -18.94 -5.15 8.17
N ALA A 480 -18.45 -4.01 8.67
CA ALA A 480 -18.13 -2.87 7.80
C ALA A 480 -17.02 -3.21 6.79
N ALA A 481 -16.03 -4.01 7.18
CA ALA A 481 -14.95 -4.47 6.29
C ALA A 481 -15.44 -5.55 5.29
N ARG A 482 -16.46 -6.32 5.62
CA ARG A 482 -17.07 -7.33 4.72
C ARG A 482 -17.65 -6.70 3.46
N ASP A 483 -18.20 -5.47 3.56
CA ASP A 483 -18.67 -4.69 2.40
C ASP A 483 -17.54 -3.88 1.77
N THR A 484 -16.37 -4.49 1.58
CA THR A 484 -15.23 -3.90 0.86
C THR A 484 -14.70 -4.86 -0.19
N ALA A 485 -13.88 -4.36 -1.10
CA ALA A 485 -13.20 -5.17 -2.09
C ALA A 485 -11.88 -5.77 -1.58
N THR A 486 -11.51 -5.51 -0.34
CA THR A 486 -10.31 -6.09 0.31
C THR A 486 -10.41 -7.62 0.32
N ASN A 487 -9.27 -8.32 0.30
CA ASN A 487 -9.26 -9.79 0.39
C ASN A 487 -10.05 -10.27 1.61
N PRO A 488 -11.06 -11.15 1.44
CA PRO A 488 -11.87 -11.65 2.55
C PRO A 488 -11.09 -12.34 3.68
N ALA A 489 -9.86 -12.81 3.40
CA ALA A 489 -8.99 -13.42 4.42
C ALA A 489 -8.72 -12.47 5.61
N VAL A 490 -8.76 -11.15 5.40
CA VAL A 490 -8.58 -10.15 6.46
C VAL A 490 -9.59 -10.27 7.60
N LEU A 491 -10.82 -10.72 7.31
CA LEU A 491 -11.92 -10.73 8.27
C LEU A 491 -11.68 -11.69 9.43
N ASP A 492 -11.01 -12.82 9.15
CA ASP A 492 -10.69 -13.85 10.15
C ASP A 492 -9.20 -13.84 10.57
N ALA A 493 -8.32 -13.19 9.81
CA ALA A 493 -6.90 -13.17 10.12
C ALA A 493 -6.63 -12.51 11.48
N PHE A 494 -5.81 -13.15 12.31
CA PHE A 494 -5.35 -12.54 13.55
C PHE A 494 -4.16 -11.58 13.32
N ALA A 495 -3.38 -11.80 12.25
CA ALA A 495 -2.26 -10.98 11.83
C ALA A 495 -2.00 -11.09 10.33
N LEU A 496 -1.33 -10.09 9.76
CA LEU A 496 -0.60 -10.19 8.50
C LEU A 496 0.88 -10.41 8.83
N VAL A 497 1.47 -11.47 8.30
CA VAL A 497 2.93 -11.60 8.29
C VAL A 497 3.49 -10.75 7.19
N ILE A 498 4.58 -10.05 7.48
CA ILE A 498 5.44 -9.40 6.48
C ILE A 498 6.86 -9.91 6.69
N ILE A 499 7.55 -10.19 5.59
CA ILE A 499 8.99 -10.47 5.54
C ILE A 499 9.53 -9.65 4.39
N ALA A 500 10.46 -8.73 4.70
CA ALA A 500 10.93 -7.77 3.71
C ALA A 500 12.38 -7.39 3.94
N GLU A 501 13.13 -7.30 2.84
CA GLU A 501 14.52 -6.86 2.82
C GLU A 501 14.74 -5.78 1.76
N GLY A 502 15.64 -4.86 2.04
CA GLY A 502 16.00 -3.79 1.11
C GLY A 502 17.15 -2.95 1.61
N GLU A 503 17.63 -2.08 0.74
CA GLU A 503 18.74 -1.16 1.03
C GLU A 503 18.48 0.22 0.41
N GLY A 504 19.33 1.22 0.70
CA GLY A 504 19.39 2.46 -0.07
C GLY A 504 20.18 2.24 -1.34
N GLY A 505 19.80 2.92 -2.43
CA GLY A 505 20.61 2.90 -3.63
C GLY A 505 19.81 3.08 -4.92
N TYR A 506 20.52 3.46 -6.00
CA TYR A 506 19.94 3.62 -7.32
C TYR A 506 20.96 3.27 -8.41
N PRO A 507 20.58 2.51 -9.45
CA PRO A 507 21.50 2.14 -10.53
C PRO A 507 22.13 3.33 -11.23
N GLY A 508 23.43 3.26 -11.48
CA GLY A 508 24.21 4.27 -12.16
C GLY A 508 24.71 5.41 -11.28
N VAL A 509 24.36 5.45 -9.99
CA VAL A 509 24.92 6.43 -9.04
C VAL A 509 26.15 5.80 -8.37
N ARG A 510 27.34 6.22 -8.77
CA ARG A 510 28.62 5.66 -8.30
C ARG A 510 28.71 5.64 -6.77
N GLY A 511 28.94 4.44 -6.19
CA GLY A 511 29.00 4.21 -4.75
C GLY A 511 27.63 4.15 -4.05
N HIS A 512 26.56 4.21 -4.82
CA HIS A 512 25.17 4.05 -4.35
C HIS A 512 24.38 3.06 -5.23
N GLU A 513 25.07 2.24 -6.00
CA GLU A 513 24.42 1.17 -6.77
C GLU A 513 23.89 0.10 -5.83
N PRO A 514 22.67 -0.41 -6.06
CA PRO A 514 22.16 -1.57 -5.32
C PRO A 514 23.04 -2.79 -5.55
N ASP A 515 23.35 -3.55 -4.49
CA ASP A 515 24.03 -4.85 -4.61
C ASP A 515 23.04 -5.90 -5.11
N ALA A 516 22.99 -6.09 -6.43
CA ALA A 516 22.08 -7.05 -7.05
C ALA A 516 22.33 -8.51 -6.62
N ALA A 517 23.55 -8.89 -6.25
CA ALA A 517 23.86 -10.24 -5.79
C ALA A 517 23.34 -10.46 -4.37
N ALA A 518 23.61 -9.52 -3.46
CA ALA A 518 23.05 -9.52 -2.11
C ALA A 518 21.52 -9.47 -2.16
N ALA A 519 20.94 -8.62 -3.01
CA ALA A 519 19.50 -8.49 -3.16
C ALA A 519 18.82 -9.80 -3.60
N ARG A 520 19.40 -10.54 -4.56
CA ARG A 520 18.86 -11.85 -4.97
C ARG A 520 18.96 -12.88 -3.86
N LYS A 521 20.05 -12.86 -3.08
CA LYS A 521 20.21 -13.72 -1.91
C LYS A 521 19.15 -13.40 -0.85
N ASN A 522 18.95 -12.13 -0.53
CA ASN A 522 17.96 -11.69 0.46
C ASN A 522 16.54 -12.06 0.01
N ARG A 523 16.20 -11.83 -1.27
CA ARG A 523 14.92 -12.29 -1.84
C ARG A 523 14.68 -13.78 -1.64
N GLU A 524 15.71 -14.60 -1.82
CA GLU A 524 15.60 -16.05 -1.59
C GLU A 524 15.39 -16.38 -0.11
N LEU A 525 16.06 -15.68 0.81
CA LEU A 525 15.86 -15.85 2.25
C LEU A 525 14.42 -15.46 2.67
N VAL A 526 13.93 -14.31 2.19
CA VAL A 526 12.53 -13.87 2.36
C VAL A 526 11.55 -14.95 1.88
N ARG A 527 11.78 -15.50 0.68
CA ARG A 527 10.94 -16.58 0.11
C ARG A 527 10.98 -17.86 0.95
N LEU A 528 12.15 -18.26 1.42
CA LEU A 528 12.31 -19.46 2.26
C LEU A 528 11.58 -19.29 3.60
N ALA A 529 11.75 -18.13 4.25
CA ALA A 529 11.05 -17.80 5.49
C ALA A 529 9.53 -17.80 5.31
N MET A 530 9.02 -17.18 4.22
CA MET A 530 7.60 -17.16 3.94
C MET A 530 7.02 -18.54 3.60
N ASN A 531 7.79 -19.42 2.98
CA ASN A 531 7.34 -20.78 2.67
C ASN A 531 7.05 -21.62 3.93
N GLU A 532 7.79 -21.43 5.02
CA GLU A 532 7.50 -22.06 6.31
C GLU A 532 6.11 -21.67 6.84
N LEU A 533 5.72 -20.42 6.62
CA LEU A 533 4.42 -19.92 7.03
C LEU A 533 3.29 -20.30 6.07
N ARG A 534 3.55 -20.34 4.75
CA ARG A 534 2.58 -20.85 3.77
C ARG A 534 2.24 -22.33 3.99
N ALA A 535 3.17 -23.13 4.52
CA ALA A 535 2.92 -24.53 4.88
C ALA A 535 1.82 -24.68 5.94
N VAL A 536 1.60 -23.69 6.80
CA VAL A 536 0.56 -23.71 7.84
C VAL A 536 -0.67 -22.83 7.49
N ALA A 537 -0.53 -21.91 6.54
CA ALA A 537 -1.59 -21.02 6.06
C ALA A 537 -1.65 -20.95 4.51
N PRO A 538 -1.88 -22.07 3.80
CA PRO A 538 -1.75 -22.14 2.34
C PRO A 538 -2.77 -21.28 1.57
N ALA A 539 -3.89 -20.90 2.18
CA ALA A 539 -4.94 -20.07 1.58
C ALA A 539 -4.93 -18.61 2.10
N GLY A 540 -3.86 -18.17 2.76
CA GLY A 540 -3.85 -16.89 3.46
C GLY A 540 -3.95 -15.66 2.54
N GLY A 541 -3.51 -15.75 1.27
CA GLY A 541 -3.45 -14.59 0.38
C GLY A 541 -2.44 -13.53 0.86
N ALA A 542 -2.45 -12.36 0.21
CA ALA A 542 -1.52 -11.26 0.50
C ALA A 542 -2.23 -9.91 0.48
N TYR A 543 -1.63 -8.91 1.12
CA TYR A 543 -2.15 -7.54 1.07
C TYR A 543 -1.59 -6.82 -0.17
N VAL A 544 -2.49 -6.31 -1.03
CA VAL A 544 -2.14 -5.75 -2.35
C VAL A 544 -1.06 -4.66 -2.33
N SER A 545 -0.99 -3.84 -1.27
CA SER A 545 0.02 -2.78 -1.15
C SER A 545 1.36 -3.26 -0.60
N GLU A 546 1.39 -4.44 0.01
CA GLU A 546 2.54 -5.02 0.73
C GLU A 546 2.71 -6.48 0.29
N SER A 547 3.07 -6.69 -0.97
CA SER A 547 3.05 -8.00 -1.61
C SER A 547 4.23 -8.19 -2.56
N ASN A 548 4.50 -9.43 -2.92
CA ASN A 548 5.55 -9.79 -3.85
C ASN A 548 5.27 -9.24 -5.26
N TYR A 549 6.22 -8.49 -5.84
CA TYR A 549 6.12 -8.02 -7.23
C TYR A 549 5.96 -9.18 -8.23
N PHE A 550 6.57 -10.31 -7.93
CA PHE A 550 6.58 -11.51 -8.78
C PHE A 550 5.46 -12.50 -8.44
N GLU A 551 4.41 -12.09 -7.70
CA GLU A 551 3.29 -12.96 -7.35
C GLU A 551 2.59 -13.47 -8.61
N GLN A 552 2.51 -14.81 -8.76
CA GLN A 552 1.99 -15.45 -9.96
C GLN A 552 0.45 -15.53 -9.95
N ASP A 553 -0.14 -15.84 -8.80
CA ASP A 553 -1.60 -15.91 -8.60
C ASP A 553 -2.12 -14.65 -7.91
N TRP A 554 -1.63 -13.49 -8.37
CA TRP A 554 -1.91 -12.20 -7.74
C TRP A 554 -3.40 -11.87 -7.66
N GLN A 555 -4.21 -12.33 -8.62
CA GLN A 555 -5.66 -12.11 -8.62
C GLN A 555 -6.30 -12.71 -7.37
N HIS A 556 -5.99 -13.98 -7.10
CA HIS A 556 -6.48 -14.68 -5.93
C HIS A 556 -5.78 -14.20 -4.65
N ALA A 557 -4.46 -14.03 -4.68
CA ALA A 557 -3.69 -13.59 -3.52
C ALA A 557 -4.17 -12.24 -2.97
N TYR A 558 -4.47 -11.26 -3.85
CA TYR A 558 -4.82 -9.91 -3.41
C TYR A 558 -6.31 -9.70 -3.13
N TRP A 559 -7.21 -10.42 -3.81
CA TRP A 559 -8.65 -10.18 -3.71
C TRP A 559 -9.51 -11.43 -3.50
N GLY A 560 -8.94 -12.62 -3.62
CA GLY A 560 -9.70 -13.86 -3.44
C GLY A 560 -10.98 -13.87 -4.29
N ALA A 561 -12.09 -14.18 -3.67
CA ALA A 561 -13.42 -14.24 -4.34
C ALA A 561 -13.93 -12.89 -4.86
N ASN A 562 -13.32 -11.75 -4.48
CA ASN A 562 -13.72 -10.41 -4.93
C ASN A 562 -13.21 -10.07 -6.34
N PHE A 563 -12.24 -10.82 -6.87
CA PHE A 563 -11.56 -10.45 -8.12
C PHE A 563 -12.51 -10.35 -9.32
N GLU A 564 -13.39 -11.31 -9.52
CA GLU A 564 -14.31 -11.32 -10.65
C GLU A 564 -15.25 -10.09 -10.67
N ARG A 565 -15.75 -9.69 -9.50
CA ARG A 565 -16.55 -8.47 -9.37
C ARG A 565 -15.74 -7.22 -9.69
N LEU A 566 -14.49 -7.16 -9.26
CA LEU A 566 -13.55 -6.06 -9.56
C LEU A 566 -13.27 -5.97 -11.08
N ALA A 567 -13.07 -7.11 -11.75
CA ALA A 567 -12.88 -7.17 -13.19
C ALA A 567 -14.10 -6.63 -13.96
N ALA A 568 -15.31 -6.95 -13.51
CA ALA A 568 -16.54 -6.41 -14.10
C ALA A 568 -16.64 -4.89 -13.94
N VAL A 569 -16.28 -4.34 -12.77
CA VAL A 569 -16.22 -2.89 -12.53
C VAL A 569 -15.16 -2.23 -13.41
N LYS A 570 -13.98 -2.82 -13.52
CA LYS A 570 -12.90 -2.34 -14.40
C LYS A 570 -13.39 -2.23 -15.84
N LYS A 571 -14.01 -3.28 -16.37
CA LYS A 571 -14.55 -3.31 -17.73
C LYS A 571 -15.60 -2.22 -17.98
N LYS A 572 -16.39 -1.88 -16.96
CA LYS A 572 -17.43 -0.84 -17.05
C LYS A 572 -16.85 0.58 -17.09
N TYR A 573 -15.87 0.90 -16.24
CA TYR A 573 -15.37 2.27 -16.06
C TYR A 573 -14.08 2.56 -16.81
N ASP A 574 -13.35 1.53 -17.25
CA ASP A 574 -12.13 1.65 -18.05
C ASP A 574 -12.01 0.50 -19.07
N PRO A 575 -12.94 0.41 -20.03
CA PRO A 575 -12.97 -0.70 -21.00
C PRO A 575 -11.75 -0.74 -21.93
N ALA A 576 -11.09 0.41 -22.15
CA ALA A 576 -9.88 0.50 -22.97
C ALA A 576 -8.59 0.17 -22.20
N GLY A 577 -8.66 0.11 -20.86
CA GLY A 577 -7.51 -0.14 -20.01
C GLY A 577 -6.56 1.05 -19.91
N LEU A 578 -7.07 2.29 -19.93
CA LEU A 578 -6.25 3.51 -19.79
C LEU A 578 -5.43 3.49 -18.51
N PHE A 579 -6.05 3.13 -17.40
CA PHE A 579 -5.39 2.97 -16.10
C PHE A 579 -4.75 1.59 -16.01
N PHE A 580 -3.45 1.57 -15.86
CA PHE A 580 -2.67 0.35 -15.72
C PHE A 580 -1.77 0.44 -14.49
N VAL A 581 -1.82 -0.57 -13.66
CA VAL A 581 -0.88 -0.81 -12.57
C VAL A 581 -0.41 -2.26 -12.63
N HIS A 582 0.85 -2.52 -12.30
CA HIS A 582 1.39 -3.87 -12.25
C HIS A 582 0.60 -4.72 -11.27
N ASN A 583 0.25 -5.95 -11.64
CA ASN A 583 -0.60 -6.85 -10.86
C ASN A 583 -1.91 -6.21 -10.36
N GLY A 584 -2.40 -5.18 -11.08
CA GLY A 584 -3.70 -4.58 -10.84
C GLY A 584 -4.79 -5.18 -11.72
N VAL A 585 -6.06 -4.95 -11.36
CA VAL A 585 -7.20 -5.49 -12.11
C VAL A 585 -7.18 -4.99 -13.56
N GLY A 586 -7.15 -5.94 -14.53
CA GLY A 586 -7.03 -5.68 -15.95
C GLY A 586 -5.59 -5.62 -16.48
N SER A 587 -4.56 -5.77 -15.63
CA SER A 587 -3.16 -5.73 -16.07
C SER A 587 -2.76 -6.90 -16.97
N SER A 588 -3.39 -8.04 -16.83
CA SER A 588 -3.14 -9.24 -17.65
C SER A 588 -3.45 -9.05 -19.15
N GLU A 589 -4.18 -7.98 -19.51
CA GLU A 589 -4.44 -7.62 -20.90
C GLU A 589 -3.29 -6.81 -21.55
N TRP A 590 -2.22 -6.52 -20.80
CA TRP A 590 -1.15 -5.62 -21.23
C TRP A 590 0.23 -6.25 -21.03
N SER A 591 1.20 -5.78 -21.82
CA SER A 591 2.61 -6.05 -21.57
C SER A 591 3.02 -5.58 -20.16
N PRO A 592 4.06 -6.17 -19.55
CA PRO A 592 4.48 -5.84 -18.19
C PRO A 592 4.74 -4.34 -17.92
N ASP A 593 5.14 -3.60 -18.96
CA ASP A 593 5.35 -2.15 -18.92
C ASP A 593 4.07 -1.32 -19.17
N GLY A 594 2.96 -1.98 -19.50
CA GLY A 594 1.66 -1.36 -19.75
C GLY A 594 1.57 -0.58 -21.06
N PHE A 595 2.46 -0.83 -22.03
CA PHE A 595 2.46 -0.10 -23.32
C PHE A 595 1.74 -0.85 -24.45
N THR A 596 1.81 -2.17 -24.50
CA THR A 596 1.21 -2.97 -25.56
C THR A 596 0.03 -3.78 -25.03
N LYS A 597 -1.14 -3.67 -25.67
CA LYS A 597 -2.29 -4.52 -25.36
C LYS A 597 -2.06 -5.90 -26.01
N LEU A 598 -2.24 -6.97 -25.19
CA LEU A 598 -1.99 -8.35 -25.58
C LEU A 598 -3.17 -8.98 -26.32
#